data_94daf9e46c5fab1e3420172e99b4eea0
#
_entry.id   94daf9e46c5fab1e3420172e99b4eea0
#
_cell.length_a   1.000
_cell.length_b   1.000
_cell.length_c   1.000
_cell.angle_alpha   90.00
_cell.angle_beta   90.00
_cell.angle_gamma   90.00
#
_symmetry.space_group_name_H-M   'P 1'
#
loop_
_entity.id
_entity.type
_entity.pdbx_description
1 polymer ?
#
loop_
_entity_poly.entity_id
_entity_poly.type
_entity_poly.pdbx_seq_one_letter_code
_entity_poly.pdbx_strand_id
1 'polypeptide(L)'
;MLDLLDLRKSCEDRHIPLISVQTQDFLVSWLEHHQPKRVLEIWSAVWYSSIVISQTISKRWGTLTSFEISYPAYLEALKNIEKAGINNVVLYPFDINEISLEKFFSQKFDAAFIDAQKSQYWDYLQKIRSHLAPENTLLLDDVIKYQNKLTQLYQFLEKMQINYKIFDTEPGDGVMLIE
;
A
#
# COMPACT_ATOMS: atom_id res chain seq x y z
N MET A 1 5.64 -23.57 -1.53
CA MET A 1 4.85 -22.34 -1.27
C MET A 1 5.77 -21.39 -0.51
N LEU A 2 5.81 -20.12 -0.85
CA LEU A 2 6.63 -19.13 -0.15
C LEU A 2 6.10 -18.97 1.29
N ASP A 3 6.99 -19.08 2.28
CA ASP A 3 6.68 -18.78 3.68
C ASP A 3 6.92 -17.28 3.92
N LEU A 4 5.94 -16.58 4.48
CA LEU A 4 6.05 -15.16 4.80
C LEU A 4 7.09 -14.90 5.90
N LEU A 5 7.29 -15.83 6.83
CA LEU A 5 8.31 -15.68 7.87
C LEU A 5 9.72 -15.77 7.26
N ASP A 6 9.94 -16.71 6.34
CA ASP A 6 11.21 -16.84 5.63
C ASP A 6 11.48 -15.61 4.75
N LEU A 7 10.44 -15.07 4.08
CA LEU A 7 10.57 -13.86 3.30
C LEU A 7 10.93 -12.67 4.18
N ARG A 8 10.22 -12.46 5.30
CA ARG A 8 10.53 -11.40 6.27
C ARG A 8 11.97 -11.48 6.74
N LYS A 9 12.39 -12.66 7.21
CA LYS A 9 13.76 -12.89 7.66
C LYS A 9 14.79 -12.55 6.57
N SER A 10 14.56 -13.01 5.34
CA SER A 10 15.44 -12.69 4.21
C SER A 10 15.54 -11.20 3.94
N CYS A 11 14.44 -10.45 4.09
CA CYS A 11 14.43 -9.00 3.92
C CYS A 11 15.18 -8.32 5.07
N GLU A 12 14.97 -8.73 6.31
CA GLU A 12 15.68 -8.21 7.49
C GLU A 12 17.20 -8.42 7.38
N ASP A 13 17.62 -9.63 7.01
CA ASP A 13 19.05 -9.98 6.80
C ASP A 13 19.70 -9.11 5.69
N ARG A 14 18.92 -8.66 4.72
CA ARG A 14 19.35 -7.82 3.59
C ARG A 14 19.11 -6.34 3.83
N HIS A 15 18.58 -5.94 4.99
CA HIS A 15 18.22 -4.57 5.33
C HIS A 15 17.21 -3.93 4.34
N ILE A 16 16.28 -4.74 3.82
CA ILE A 16 15.18 -4.26 2.99
C ILE A 16 14.06 -3.78 3.92
N PRO A 17 13.62 -2.51 3.80
CA PRO A 17 12.50 -2.01 4.60
C PRO A 17 11.23 -2.83 4.38
N LEU A 18 10.51 -3.10 5.46
CA LEU A 18 9.24 -3.80 5.47
C LEU A 18 8.29 -3.11 6.43
N ILE A 19 7.00 -3.25 6.19
CA ILE A 19 5.99 -2.92 7.20
C ILE A 19 6.24 -3.72 8.49
N SER A 20 5.99 -3.12 9.64
CA SER A 20 6.10 -3.80 10.93
C SER A 20 5.11 -4.98 11.04
N VAL A 21 5.33 -5.88 11.99
CA VAL A 21 4.37 -6.96 12.27
C VAL A 21 3.03 -6.36 12.70
N GLN A 22 3.05 -5.30 13.49
CA GLN A 22 1.86 -4.62 13.96
C GLN A 22 1.11 -3.91 12.84
N THR A 23 1.83 -3.25 11.90
CA THR A 23 1.23 -2.68 10.68
C THR A 23 0.60 -3.79 9.83
N GLN A 24 1.28 -4.95 9.69
CA GLN A 24 0.72 -6.11 8.99
C GLN A 24 -0.58 -6.59 9.64
N ASP A 25 -0.59 -6.78 10.96
CA ASP A 25 -1.76 -7.28 11.70
C ASP A 25 -2.94 -6.29 11.59
N PHE A 26 -2.65 -5.00 11.69
CA PHE A 26 -3.63 -3.95 11.46
C PHE A 26 -4.21 -4.02 10.04
N LEU A 27 -3.35 -4.10 9.03
CA LEU A 27 -3.74 -4.15 7.62
C LEU A 27 -4.61 -5.39 7.32
N VAL A 28 -4.21 -6.58 7.81
CA VAL A 28 -4.99 -7.81 7.65
C VAL A 28 -6.36 -7.67 8.31
N SER A 29 -6.41 -7.20 9.56
CA SER A 29 -7.65 -7.00 10.30
C SER A 29 -8.58 -6.03 9.59
N TRP A 30 -8.03 -4.91 9.09
CA TRP A 30 -8.79 -3.92 8.34
C TRP A 30 -9.36 -4.50 7.04
N LEU A 31 -8.54 -5.20 6.24
CA LEU A 31 -8.94 -5.82 4.98
C LEU A 31 -10.00 -6.90 5.18
N GLU A 32 -9.90 -7.71 6.24
CA GLU A 32 -10.89 -8.74 6.56
C GLU A 32 -12.24 -8.14 6.98
N HIS A 33 -12.21 -7.02 7.68
CA HIS A 33 -13.43 -6.33 8.12
C HIS A 33 -14.14 -5.60 6.97
N HIS A 34 -13.40 -4.79 6.20
CA HIS A 34 -13.99 -3.90 5.17
C HIS A 34 -14.16 -4.56 3.81
N GLN A 35 -13.41 -5.64 3.53
CA GLN A 35 -13.56 -6.50 2.36
C GLN A 35 -13.49 -5.77 1.01
N PRO A 36 -12.50 -4.88 0.80
CA PRO A 36 -12.36 -4.18 -0.46
C PRO A 36 -12.12 -5.16 -1.62
N LYS A 37 -12.70 -4.87 -2.79
CA LYS A 37 -12.56 -5.72 -3.99
C LYS A 37 -11.39 -5.31 -4.87
N ARG A 38 -11.06 -4.03 -4.90
CA ARG A 38 -9.97 -3.48 -5.71
C ARG A 38 -9.10 -2.61 -4.82
N VAL A 39 -7.93 -3.11 -4.52
CA VAL A 39 -6.94 -2.42 -3.70
C VAL A 39 -5.82 -1.91 -4.60
N LEU A 40 -5.42 -0.67 -4.38
CA LEU A 40 -4.23 -0.06 -4.94
C LEU A 40 -3.12 -0.07 -3.90
N GLU A 41 -1.90 -0.39 -4.30
CA GLU A 41 -0.71 -0.24 -3.48
C GLU A 41 0.33 0.60 -4.20
N ILE A 42 0.95 1.53 -3.49
CA ILE A 42 2.04 2.36 -4.01
C ILE A 42 3.30 2.03 -3.23
N TRP A 43 4.30 1.51 -3.95
CA TRP A 43 5.57 0.96 -3.50
C TRP A 43 5.42 -0.40 -2.80
N SER A 44 5.73 -1.42 -3.55
CA SER A 44 5.65 -2.81 -3.09
C SER A 44 6.99 -3.36 -2.63
N ALA A 45 8.10 -2.66 -2.93
CA ALA A 45 9.47 -3.15 -2.70
C ALA A 45 9.62 -4.60 -3.22
N VAL A 46 10.05 -5.52 -2.37
CA VAL A 46 10.17 -6.94 -2.72
C VAL A 46 8.89 -7.74 -2.45
N TRP A 47 7.76 -7.04 -2.24
CA TRP A 47 6.40 -7.63 -2.22
C TRP A 47 5.92 -8.26 -0.92
N TYR A 48 6.46 -7.88 0.21
CA TYR A 48 5.97 -8.41 1.47
C TYR A 48 4.53 -7.97 1.76
N SER A 49 4.26 -6.67 1.78
CA SER A 49 2.91 -6.10 1.98
C SER A 49 1.92 -6.55 0.90
N SER A 50 2.36 -6.58 -0.36
CA SER A 50 1.53 -7.03 -1.50
C SER A 50 1.09 -8.47 -1.37
N ILE A 51 1.95 -9.39 -0.88
CA ILE A 51 1.58 -10.77 -0.62
C ILE A 51 0.53 -10.84 0.49
N VAL A 52 0.74 -10.11 1.58
CA VAL A 52 -0.21 -10.04 2.71
C VAL A 52 -1.57 -9.54 2.23
N ILE A 53 -1.60 -8.41 1.50
CA ILE A 53 -2.84 -7.85 0.94
C ILE A 53 -3.50 -8.84 0.00
N SER A 54 -2.77 -9.36 -1.00
CA SER A 54 -3.32 -10.26 -2.02
C SER A 54 -3.91 -11.53 -1.42
N GLN A 55 -3.21 -12.17 -0.48
CA GLN A 55 -3.70 -13.37 0.20
C GLN A 55 -4.96 -13.08 1.01
N THR A 56 -5.01 -11.94 1.68
CA THR A 56 -6.17 -11.56 2.50
C THR A 56 -7.40 -11.32 1.64
N ILE A 57 -7.28 -10.50 0.59
CA ILE A 57 -8.43 -10.15 -0.26
C ILE A 57 -8.84 -11.27 -1.22
N SER A 58 -7.93 -12.20 -1.57
CA SER A 58 -8.24 -13.32 -2.47
C SER A 58 -9.37 -14.20 -1.97
N LYS A 59 -9.51 -14.35 -0.65
CA LYS A 59 -10.59 -15.11 0.01
C LYS A 59 -11.99 -14.64 -0.44
N ARG A 60 -12.10 -13.44 -1.01
CA ARG A 60 -13.35 -12.82 -1.43
C ARG A 60 -13.30 -12.26 -2.86
N TRP A 61 -12.42 -12.82 -3.71
CA TRP A 61 -12.25 -12.44 -5.12
C TRP A 61 -11.76 -10.99 -5.30
N GLY A 62 -11.06 -10.46 -4.30
CA GLY A 62 -10.41 -9.15 -4.39
C GLY A 62 -9.17 -9.19 -5.27
N THR A 63 -8.85 -8.06 -5.88
CA THR A 63 -7.67 -7.87 -6.74
C THR A 63 -6.79 -6.75 -6.21
N LEU A 64 -5.47 -6.93 -6.32
CA LEU A 64 -4.46 -5.92 -6.00
C LEU A 64 -3.84 -5.37 -7.28
N THR A 65 -3.73 -4.05 -7.34
CA THR A 65 -2.88 -3.36 -8.31
C THR A 65 -1.75 -2.70 -7.55
N SER A 66 -0.51 -3.00 -7.88
CA SER A 66 0.64 -2.46 -7.18
C SER A 66 1.65 -1.84 -8.14
N PHE A 67 2.37 -0.84 -7.65
CA PHE A 67 3.41 -0.12 -8.38
C PHE A 67 4.74 -0.21 -7.66
N GLU A 68 5.81 -0.51 -8.41
CA GLU A 68 7.18 -0.55 -7.90
C GLU A 68 8.11 0.18 -8.87
N ILE A 69 8.76 1.22 -8.37
CA ILE A 69 9.64 2.07 -9.19
C ILE A 69 11.01 1.44 -9.44
N SER A 70 11.50 0.64 -8.48
CA SER A 70 12.79 -0.04 -8.60
C SER A 70 12.67 -1.28 -9.47
N TYR A 71 13.22 -1.25 -10.68
CA TYR A 71 13.19 -2.40 -11.58
C TYR A 71 13.80 -3.68 -11.00
N PRO A 72 14.94 -3.64 -10.26
CA PRO A 72 15.43 -4.83 -9.55
C PRO A 72 14.44 -5.38 -8.52
N ALA A 73 13.81 -4.50 -7.72
CA ALA A 73 12.78 -4.90 -6.75
C ALA A 73 11.55 -5.49 -7.45
N TYR A 74 11.10 -4.88 -8.54
CA TYR A 74 10.03 -5.40 -9.39
C TYR A 74 10.31 -6.83 -9.89
N LEU A 75 11.52 -7.12 -10.37
CA LEU A 75 11.87 -8.47 -10.83
C LEU A 75 11.91 -9.49 -9.69
N GLU A 76 12.33 -9.08 -8.51
CA GLU A 76 12.28 -9.93 -7.31
C GLU A 76 10.84 -10.15 -6.85
N ALA A 77 10.03 -9.10 -6.86
CA ALA A 77 8.60 -9.15 -6.58
C ALA A 77 7.88 -10.19 -7.46
N LEU A 78 8.10 -10.18 -8.77
CA LEU A 78 7.51 -11.17 -9.67
C LEU A 78 7.84 -12.62 -9.29
N LYS A 79 9.09 -12.88 -8.88
CA LYS A 79 9.51 -14.21 -8.43
C LYS A 79 8.82 -14.61 -7.12
N ASN A 80 8.63 -13.65 -6.22
CA ASN A 80 7.96 -13.90 -4.94
C ASN A 80 6.46 -14.14 -5.13
N ILE A 81 5.81 -13.41 -6.05
CA ILE A 81 4.42 -13.66 -6.47
C ILE A 81 4.25 -15.10 -6.97
N GLU A 82 5.10 -15.51 -7.91
CA GLU A 82 5.06 -16.85 -8.49
C GLU A 82 5.25 -17.93 -7.42
N LYS A 83 6.26 -17.77 -6.55
CA LYS A 83 6.53 -18.70 -5.44
C LYS A 83 5.38 -18.77 -4.42
N ALA A 84 4.69 -17.65 -4.19
CA ALA A 84 3.54 -17.57 -3.31
C ALA A 84 2.26 -18.16 -3.92
N GLY A 85 2.25 -18.42 -5.24
CA GLY A 85 1.07 -18.91 -5.97
C GLY A 85 -0.05 -17.88 -6.06
N ILE A 86 0.29 -16.58 -6.05
CA ILE A 86 -0.66 -15.48 -6.10
C ILE A 86 -1.03 -15.18 -7.55
N ASN A 87 -2.33 -15.04 -7.82
CA ASN A 87 -2.87 -14.81 -9.17
C ASN A 87 -3.87 -13.66 -9.26
N ASN A 88 -4.13 -12.98 -8.14
CA ASN A 88 -5.08 -11.87 -8.05
C ASN A 88 -4.39 -10.50 -7.97
N VAL A 89 -3.23 -10.37 -8.61
CA VAL A 89 -2.44 -9.15 -8.57
C VAL A 89 -1.93 -8.77 -9.95
N VAL A 90 -1.82 -7.46 -10.17
CA VAL A 90 -1.10 -6.86 -11.30
C VAL A 90 -0.05 -5.91 -10.75
N LEU A 91 1.21 -6.15 -11.09
CA LEU A 91 2.33 -5.30 -10.71
C LEU A 91 2.85 -4.51 -11.91
N TYR A 92 3.05 -3.21 -11.71
CA TYR A 92 3.56 -2.30 -12.73
C TYR A 92 4.95 -1.75 -12.34
N PRO A 93 5.95 -1.79 -13.24
CA PRO A 93 7.30 -1.27 -13.01
C PRO A 93 7.41 0.23 -13.33
N PHE A 94 6.55 1.05 -12.74
CA PHE A 94 6.49 2.49 -13.03
C PHE A 94 6.30 3.30 -11.76
N ASP A 95 6.79 4.55 -11.76
CA ASP A 95 6.28 5.55 -10.84
C ASP A 95 4.84 5.91 -11.26
N ILE A 96 3.90 5.75 -10.34
CA ILE A 96 2.50 6.08 -10.57
C ILE A 96 2.30 7.56 -10.96
N ASN A 97 3.20 8.46 -10.53
CA ASN A 97 3.15 9.87 -10.87
C ASN A 97 3.50 10.13 -12.35
N GLU A 98 4.26 9.25 -13.00
CA GLU A 98 4.75 9.42 -14.36
C GLU A 98 3.77 8.91 -15.43
N ILE A 99 2.72 8.19 -15.05
CA ILE A 99 1.78 7.56 -15.99
C ILE A 99 0.40 8.20 -15.95
N SER A 100 -0.36 8.06 -17.04
CA SER A 100 -1.77 8.48 -17.12
C SER A 100 -2.64 7.31 -16.68
N LEU A 101 -3.17 7.36 -15.46
CA LEU A 101 -3.94 6.27 -14.87
C LEU A 101 -5.22 5.94 -15.65
N GLU A 102 -5.82 6.94 -16.30
CA GLU A 102 -7.02 6.79 -17.13
C GLU A 102 -6.81 5.82 -18.30
N LYS A 103 -5.56 5.65 -18.75
CA LYS A 103 -5.21 4.70 -19.83
C LYS A 103 -5.11 3.25 -19.33
N PHE A 104 -4.92 3.06 -18.02
CA PHE A 104 -4.72 1.75 -17.41
C PHE A 104 -5.98 1.25 -16.69
N PHE A 105 -6.75 2.16 -16.09
CA PHE A 105 -7.85 1.78 -15.20
C PHE A 105 -9.17 2.41 -15.63
N SER A 106 -10.12 1.57 -15.99
CA SER A 106 -11.51 1.95 -16.24
C SER A 106 -12.39 1.85 -14.96
N GLN A 107 -11.91 1.15 -13.95
CA GLN A 107 -12.62 0.93 -12.69
C GLN A 107 -11.90 1.62 -11.54
N LYS A 108 -12.68 2.02 -10.54
CA LYS A 108 -12.18 2.71 -9.35
C LYS A 108 -11.71 1.73 -8.28
N PHE A 109 -10.78 2.15 -7.45
CA PHE A 109 -10.29 1.39 -6.30
C PHE A 109 -11.13 1.67 -5.07
N ASP A 110 -11.38 0.63 -4.28
CA ASP A 110 -12.16 0.70 -3.04
C ASP A 110 -11.26 1.09 -1.86
N ALA A 111 -9.96 0.76 -1.95
CA ALA A 111 -8.96 1.15 -0.98
C ALA A 111 -7.60 1.40 -1.63
N ALA A 112 -6.78 2.22 -1.00
CA ALA A 112 -5.37 2.37 -1.36
C ALA A 112 -4.48 2.28 -0.12
N PHE A 113 -3.39 1.50 -0.22
CA PHE A 113 -2.31 1.44 0.75
C PHE A 113 -1.08 2.15 0.18
N ILE A 114 -0.55 3.12 0.93
CA ILE A 114 0.60 3.92 0.52
C ILE A 114 1.69 3.77 1.56
N ASP A 115 2.76 3.06 1.17
CA ASP A 115 3.99 2.94 1.93
C ASP A 115 5.18 3.32 1.05
N ALA A 116 5.22 4.58 0.63
CA ALA A 116 6.12 5.09 -0.39
C ALA A 116 7.02 6.21 0.16
N GLN A 117 7.61 6.99 -0.76
CA GLN A 117 8.41 8.14 -0.37
C GLN A 117 7.53 9.21 0.31
N LYS A 118 7.74 9.40 1.60
CA LYS A 118 6.86 10.21 2.47
C LYS A 118 6.67 11.65 1.98
N SER A 119 7.70 12.28 1.40
CA SER A 119 7.59 13.64 0.83
C SER A 119 6.68 13.73 -0.41
N GLN A 120 6.30 12.60 -1.01
CA GLN A 120 5.45 12.54 -2.20
C GLN A 120 4.01 12.06 -1.90
N TYR A 121 3.67 11.81 -0.64
CA TYR A 121 2.33 11.31 -0.27
C TYR A 121 1.21 12.23 -0.79
N TRP A 122 1.41 13.54 -0.74
CA TRP A 122 0.47 14.49 -1.30
C TRP A 122 0.29 14.32 -2.82
N ASP A 123 1.39 14.12 -3.56
CA ASP A 123 1.36 13.95 -5.01
C ASP A 123 0.64 12.64 -5.39
N TYR A 124 0.93 11.55 -4.66
CA TYR A 124 0.23 10.27 -4.85
C TYR A 124 -1.28 10.42 -4.62
N LEU A 125 -1.70 11.07 -3.54
CA LEU A 125 -3.11 11.29 -3.26
C LEU A 125 -3.80 12.11 -4.35
N GLN A 126 -3.18 13.18 -4.82
CA GLN A 126 -3.72 13.96 -5.93
C GLN A 126 -3.87 13.11 -7.21
N LYS A 127 -2.88 12.26 -7.47
CA LYS A 127 -2.84 11.40 -8.64
C LYS A 127 -3.96 10.36 -8.64
N ILE A 128 -4.20 9.70 -7.49
CA ILE A 128 -5.14 8.59 -7.42
C ILE A 128 -6.57 8.99 -7.09
N ARG A 129 -6.83 10.18 -6.54
CA ARG A 129 -8.15 10.57 -6.03
C ARG A 129 -9.31 10.41 -7.02
N SER A 130 -9.07 10.67 -8.31
CA SER A 130 -10.09 10.49 -9.36
C SER A 130 -10.37 9.01 -9.68
N HIS A 131 -9.48 8.12 -9.23
CA HIS A 131 -9.55 6.68 -9.43
C HIS A 131 -10.02 5.93 -8.17
N LEU A 132 -10.36 6.65 -7.12
CA LEU A 132 -10.94 6.10 -5.91
C LEU A 132 -12.46 6.07 -6.01
N ALA A 133 -13.10 5.05 -5.44
CA ALA A 133 -14.54 4.95 -5.31
C ALA A 133 -15.07 6.07 -4.39
N PRO A 134 -16.36 6.44 -4.45
CA PRO A 134 -16.92 7.42 -3.53
C PRO A 134 -16.77 7.03 -2.05
N GLU A 135 -16.95 5.75 -1.75
CA GLU A 135 -16.75 5.14 -0.43
C GLU A 135 -15.43 4.37 -0.44
N ASN A 136 -14.32 5.10 -0.39
CA ASN A 136 -12.98 4.52 -0.38
C ASN A 136 -12.29 4.75 0.95
N THR A 137 -11.25 3.95 1.20
CA THR A 137 -10.37 4.16 2.34
C THR A 137 -8.93 4.30 1.87
N LEU A 138 -8.24 5.27 2.43
CA LEU A 138 -6.80 5.45 2.28
C LEU A 138 -6.09 5.02 3.55
N LEU A 139 -5.09 4.19 3.40
CA LEU A 139 -4.21 3.73 4.47
C LEU A 139 -2.79 4.21 4.14
N LEU A 140 -2.22 5.06 5.00
CA LEU A 140 -0.90 5.64 4.80
C LEU A 140 0.01 5.22 5.94
N ASP A 141 1.10 4.53 5.64
CA ASP A 141 2.06 4.05 6.64
C ASP A 141 3.11 5.10 7.01
N ASP A 142 3.77 4.91 8.16
CA ASP A 142 4.87 5.76 8.65
C ASP A 142 4.50 7.24 8.87
N VAL A 143 3.28 7.54 9.28
CA VAL A 143 2.80 8.93 9.32
C VAL A 143 3.25 9.70 10.56
N ILE A 144 3.62 9.03 11.66
CA ILE A 144 4.08 9.68 12.90
C ILE A 144 5.58 9.98 12.78
N LYS A 145 6.40 8.99 12.53
CA LYS A 145 7.85 9.08 12.42
C LYS A 145 8.32 10.09 11.38
N TYR A 146 7.61 10.18 10.26
CA TYR A 146 7.95 11.08 9.17
C TYR A 146 6.97 12.27 9.04
N GLN A 147 6.26 12.64 10.10
CA GLN A 147 5.29 13.74 10.09
C GLN A 147 5.85 15.04 9.49
N ASN A 148 7.12 15.34 9.74
CA ASN A 148 7.79 16.51 9.18
C ASN A 148 7.90 16.50 7.65
N LYS A 149 7.87 15.33 7.02
CA LYS A 149 7.86 15.17 5.55
C LYS A 149 6.46 15.19 4.96
N LEU A 150 5.42 15.09 5.78
CA LEU A 150 4.01 15.02 5.40
C LEU A 150 3.27 16.34 5.56
N THR A 151 4.00 17.46 5.69
CA THR A 151 3.43 18.78 5.98
C THR A 151 2.31 19.18 5.00
N GLN A 152 2.51 18.94 3.70
CA GLN A 152 1.50 19.28 2.68
C GLN A 152 0.23 18.43 2.83
N LEU A 153 0.38 17.16 3.14
CA LEU A 153 -0.74 16.27 3.42
C LEU A 153 -1.56 16.78 4.60
N TYR A 154 -0.92 17.01 5.75
CA TYR A 154 -1.61 17.47 6.96
C TYR A 154 -2.30 18.83 6.75
N GLN A 155 -1.64 19.79 6.10
CA GLN A 155 -2.22 21.09 5.76
C GLN A 155 -3.45 20.95 4.84
N PHE A 156 -3.41 20.01 3.90
CA PHE A 156 -4.56 19.75 3.04
C PHE A 156 -5.73 19.15 3.82
N LEU A 157 -5.47 18.14 4.65
CA LEU A 157 -6.51 17.50 5.46
C LEU A 157 -7.18 18.52 6.40
N GLU A 158 -6.40 19.38 7.04
CA GLU A 158 -6.89 20.45 7.90
C GLU A 158 -7.74 21.47 7.10
N LYS A 159 -7.19 21.98 5.99
CA LYS A 159 -7.87 22.98 5.13
C LYS A 159 -9.20 22.47 4.59
N MET A 160 -9.26 21.19 4.23
CA MET A 160 -10.45 20.56 3.66
C MET A 160 -11.37 19.96 4.71
N GLN A 161 -11.00 20.07 6.00
CA GLN A 161 -11.73 19.48 7.14
C GLN A 161 -11.99 17.96 6.97
N ILE A 162 -11.00 17.26 6.37
CA ILE A 162 -11.07 15.81 6.18
C ILE A 162 -10.69 15.15 7.51
N ASN A 163 -11.58 14.32 8.01
CA ASN A 163 -11.32 13.53 9.21
C ASN A 163 -10.38 12.36 8.88
N TYR A 164 -9.48 12.08 9.79
CA TYR A 164 -8.61 10.93 9.75
C TYR A 164 -8.40 10.36 11.15
N LYS A 165 -7.98 9.12 11.21
CA LYS A 165 -7.55 8.47 12.45
C LYS A 165 -6.12 7.96 12.26
N ILE A 166 -5.31 8.02 13.31
CA ILE A 166 -3.99 7.39 13.32
C ILE A 166 -4.05 6.24 14.32
N PHE A 167 -3.61 5.07 13.87
CA PHE A 167 -3.49 3.86 14.66
C PHE A 167 -2.01 3.61 14.93
N ASP A 168 -1.64 3.60 16.20
CA ASP A 168 -0.28 3.28 16.64
C ASP A 168 -0.02 1.80 16.32
N THR A 169 0.82 1.55 15.34
CA THR A 169 1.17 0.20 14.90
C THR A 169 2.54 -0.25 15.39
N GLU A 170 3.37 0.70 15.82
CA GLU A 170 4.65 0.44 16.47
C GLU A 170 5.09 1.64 17.33
N PRO A 171 6.06 1.48 18.25
CA PRO A 171 6.52 2.59 19.09
C PRO A 171 7.03 3.77 18.26
N GLY A 172 6.31 4.88 18.29
CA GLY A 172 6.64 6.12 17.60
C GLY A 172 6.26 6.18 16.13
N ASP A 173 5.49 5.20 15.63
CA ASP A 173 4.92 5.26 14.29
C ASP A 173 3.52 4.64 14.19
N GLY A 174 2.86 4.85 13.05
CA GLY A 174 1.50 4.39 12.85
C GLY A 174 0.94 4.58 11.46
N VAL A 175 -0.23 3.98 11.26
CA VAL A 175 -1.01 4.05 10.01
C VAL A 175 -2.11 5.10 10.14
N MET A 176 -2.16 6.03 9.20
CA MET A 176 -3.29 6.96 9.05
C MET A 176 -4.36 6.33 8.18
N LEU A 177 -5.59 6.40 8.65
CA LEU A 177 -6.79 5.99 7.93
C LEU A 177 -7.63 7.23 7.61
N ILE A 178 -7.98 7.40 6.32
CA ILE A 178 -8.86 8.45 5.79
C ILE A 178 -10.03 7.77 5.07
N GLU A 179 -11.26 8.12 5.46
CA GLU A 179 -12.52 7.60 4.88
C GLU A 179 -13.32 8.72 4.22
#